data_c59c850bdaf55f6e45fd9cd2159689ae
#
_entry.id   c59c850bdaf55f6e45fd9cd2159689ae
#
_cell.length_a   1.000
_cell.length_b   1.000
_cell.length_c   1.000
_cell.angle_alpha   90.00
_cell.angle_beta   90.00
_cell.angle_gamma   90.00
#
_symmetry.space_group_name_H-M   'P 1'
#
loop_
_entity.id
_entity.type
_entity.pdbx_description
1 polymer ?
#
loop_
_entity_poly.entity_id
_entity_poly.type
_entity_poly.pdbx_seq_one_letter_code
_entity_poly.pdbx_strand_id
1 'polypeptide(L)'
;SDISKAVGLGFTQGGGENNYERMKQKVNDELKKHFRPEFLNRIDDIIVFHQLTKDEIIRMVDLMVSRVSKQLKTKDMEMELTDKAKSLLAKRGFDPVLGARPLRRTIQREIEDALSEKILFEEVGPGQLVTVDVDNWDGEGSGEDAVFTFTGGPKRPETAEPDLASAGTASE
;
A
#
# COMPACT_ATOMS: atom_id res chain seq x y z
N SER A 1 -20.55 13.00 23.37
CA SER A 1 -21.34 12.07 22.58
C SER A 1 -21.73 12.59 21.19
N ASP A 2 -21.56 13.89 20.91
CA ASP A 2 -21.90 14.47 19.60
C ASP A 2 -20.79 14.31 18.55
N ILE A 3 -19.58 13.94 18.98
CA ILE A 3 -18.43 13.69 18.09
C ILE A 3 -18.70 12.51 17.16
N SER A 4 -19.36 11.48 17.66
CA SER A 4 -19.71 10.31 16.85
C SER A 4 -20.78 10.58 15.79
N LYS A 5 -21.66 11.54 16.03
CA LYS A 5 -22.67 11.97 15.04
C LYS A 5 -22.06 12.82 13.93
N ALA A 6 -21.07 13.66 14.26
CA ALA A 6 -20.39 14.48 13.28
C ALA A 6 -19.55 13.63 12.31
N VAL A 7 -19.00 12.54 12.79
CA VAL A 7 -18.21 11.60 11.97
C VAL A 7 -19.10 10.79 11.03
N GLY A 8 -20.34 10.48 11.44
CA GLY A 8 -21.27 9.70 10.63
C GLY A 8 -21.89 10.43 9.45
N LEU A 9 -21.87 11.76 9.44
CA LEU A 9 -22.52 12.58 8.41
C LEU A 9 -21.60 12.98 7.24
N GLY A 10 -20.29 12.65 7.34
CA GLY A 10 -19.32 13.04 6.33
C GLY A 10 -19.16 12.10 5.13
N PHE A 11 -19.91 11.01 5.09
CA PHE A 11 -19.74 9.96 4.09
C PHE A 11 -20.73 9.98 2.95
N THR A 12 -21.17 11.15 2.51
CA THR A 12 -21.87 11.24 1.23
C THR A 12 -20.86 11.47 0.12
N GLN A 13 -20.88 10.56 -0.81
CA GLN A 13 -20.07 10.47 -2.02
C GLN A 13 -19.84 11.83 -2.70
N GLY A 14 -18.58 12.17 -2.89
CA GLY A 14 -18.20 13.26 -3.77
C GLY A 14 -17.29 14.30 -3.11
N GLY A 15 -16.01 14.19 -3.34
CA GLY A 15 -15.03 15.20 -2.97
C GLY A 15 -14.25 14.89 -1.70
N GLY A 16 -13.33 13.92 -1.78
CA GLY A 16 -12.64 13.37 -0.61
C GLY A 16 -11.82 14.35 0.23
N GLU A 17 -11.15 15.31 -0.38
CA GLU A 17 -10.27 16.21 0.37
C GLU A 17 -11.06 17.30 1.12
N ASN A 18 -12.03 17.89 0.49
CA ASN A 18 -12.85 18.93 1.12
C ASN A 18 -13.68 18.39 2.29
N ASN A 19 -14.18 17.17 2.19
CA ASN A 19 -14.92 16.55 3.28
C ASN A 19 -14.01 16.17 4.45
N TYR A 20 -12.79 15.73 4.16
CA TYR A 20 -11.81 15.43 5.19
C TYR A 20 -11.39 16.67 5.98
N GLU A 21 -11.11 17.78 5.31
CA GLU A 21 -10.74 19.04 5.96
C GLU A 21 -11.88 19.60 6.80
N ARG A 22 -13.12 19.54 6.31
CA ARG A 22 -14.30 19.96 7.07
C ARG A 22 -14.52 19.10 8.31
N MET A 23 -14.36 17.80 8.18
CA MET A 23 -14.51 16.87 9.30
C MET A 23 -13.43 17.10 10.34
N LYS A 24 -12.18 17.28 9.91
CA LYS A 24 -11.04 17.61 10.76
C LYS A 24 -11.26 18.90 11.54
N GLN A 25 -11.76 19.94 10.86
CA GLN A 25 -12.06 21.21 11.48
C GLN A 25 -13.20 21.12 12.51
N LYS A 26 -14.27 20.39 12.20
CA LYS A 26 -15.36 20.14 13.14
C LYS A 26 -14.90 19.40 14.38
N VAL A 27 -14.11 18.36 14.22
CA VAL A 27 -13.57 17.59 15.35
C VAL A 27 -12.66 18.46 16.19
N ASN A 28 -11.79 19.28 15.59
CA ASN A 28 -10.95 20.22 16.29
C ASN A 28 -11.77 21.25 17.08
N ASP A 29 -12.83 21.80 16.51
CA ASP A 29 -13.71 22.77 17.17
C ASP A 29 -14.43 22.13 18.36
N GLU A 30 -14.92 20.89 18.21
CA GLU A 30 -15.54 20.15 19.32
C GLU A 30 -14.55 19.84 20.43
N LEU A 31 -13.32 19.44 20.09
CA LEU A 31 -12.27 19.20 21.07
C LEU A 31 -11.90 20.46 21.84
N LYS A 32 -11.84 21.62 21.17
CA LYS A 32 -11.57 22.92 21.81
C LYS A 32 -12.66 23.32 22.81
N LYS A 33 -13.90 22.89 22.60
CA LYS A 33 -15.00 23.13 23.52
C LYS A 33 -14.93 22.26 24.77
N HIS A 34 -14.43 21.04 24.67
CA HIS A 34 -14.45 20.04 25.75
C HIS A 34 -13.13 19.93 26.49
N PHE A 35 -12.03 20.38 25.92
CA PHE A 35 -10.69 20.27 26.52
C PHE A 35 -10.08 21.66 26.73
N ARG A 36 -9.30 21.77 27.81
CA ARG A 36 -8.56 22.99 28.09
C ARG A 36 -7.49 23.20 27.02
N PRO A 37 -7.19 24.46 26.63
CA PRO A 37 -6.15 24.76 25.64
C PRO A 37 -4.79 24.14 25.95
N GLU A 38 -4.43 24.04 27.22
CA GLU A 38 -3.19 23.42 27.69
C GLU A 38 -3.10 21.94 27.34
N PHE A 39 -4.22 21.25 27.41
CA PHE A 39 -4.32 19.84 27.04
C PHE A 39 -4.20 19.63 25.53
N LEU A 40 -4.80 20.51 24.75
CA LEU A 40 -4.72 20.49 23.28
C LEU A 40 -3.30 20.74 22.77
N ASN A 41 -2.55 21.63 23.46
CA ASN A 41 -1.15 21.91 23.09
C ASN A 41 -0.21 20.72 23.36
N ARG A 42 -0.60 19.79 24.22
CA ARG A 42 0.18 18.57 24.48
C ARG A 42 -0.12 17.44 23.49
N ILE A 43 -1.24 17.54 22.77
CA ILE A 43 -1.57 16.62 21.69
C ILE A 43 -0.95 17.24 20.45
N ASP A 44 0.27 16.82 20.10
CA ASP A 44 1.04 17.38 18.98
C ASP A 44 0.34 17.22 17.64
N ASP A 45 -0.49 16.19 17.50
CA ASP A 45 -1.31 15.96 16.32
C ASP A 45 -2.67 15.43 16.69
N ILE A 46 -3.72 16.19 16.43
CA ILE A 46 -5.07 15.67 16.44
C ILE A 46 -5.29 14.99 15.11
N ILE A 47 -5.07 13.68 15.08
CA ILE A 47 -5.22 12.88 13.87
C ILE A 47 -6.69 12.49 13.71
N VAL A 48 -7.31 12.99 12.66
CA VAL A 48 -8.64 12.55 12.25
C VAL A 48 -8.46 11.46 11.19
N PHE A 49 -8.84 10.23 11.56
CA PHE A 49 -8.82 9.11 10.64
C PHE A 49 -10.09 9.09 9.82
N HIS A 50 -9.97 9.17 8.50
CA HIS A 50 -11.06 8.86 7.60
C HIS A 50 -10.95 7.40 7.14
N GLN A 51 -12.04 6.86 6.64
CA GLN A 51 -12.02 5.52 6.07
C GLN A 51 -11.16 5.49 4.81
N LEU A 52 -10.18 4.59 4.78
CA LEU A 52 -9.29 4.44 3.65
C LEU A 52 -10.04 3.93 2.42
N THR A 53 -9.80 4.56 1.28
CA THR A 53 -10.31 4.09 0.00
C THR A 53 -9.48 2.90 -0.50
N LYS A 54 -10.02 2.13 -1.42
CA LYS A 54 -9.29 1.04 -2.07
C LYS A 54 -7.99 1.54 -2.72
N ASP A 55 -8.04 2.69 -3.39
CA ASP A 55 -6.87 3.27 -4.05
C ASP A 55 -5.78 3.67 -3.06
N GLU A 56 -6.16 4.22 -1.90
CA GLU A 56 -5.22 4.56 -0.84
C GLU A 56 -4.55 3.30 -0.26
N ILE A 57 -5.30 2.23 -0.07
CA ILE A 57 -4.77 0.95 0.41
C ILE A 57 -3.81 0.37 -0.62
N ILE A 58 -4.14 0.41 -1.91
CA ILE A 58 -3.26 -0.05 -3.00
C ILE A 58 -1.94 0.75 -3.01
N ARG A 59 -1.99 2.06 -2.80
CA ARG A 59 -0.77 2.88 -2.67
C ARG A 59 0.10 2.46 -1.49
N MET A 60 -0.51 2.11 -0.36
CA MET A 60 0.21 1.58 0.79
C MET A 60 0.86 0.23 0.46
N VAL A 61 0.16 -0.63 -0.26
CA VAL A 61 0.73 -1.89 -0.76
C VAL A 61 1.95 -1.62 -1.63
N ASP A 62 1.85 -0.70 -2.59
CA ASP A 62 2.96 -0.34 -3.48
C ASP A 62 4.18 0.16 -2.71
N LEU A 63 3.99 0.99 -1.69
CA LEU A 63 5.07 1.50 -0.85
C LEU A 63 5.77 0.38 -0.07
N MET A 64 4.99 -0.53 0.52
CA MET A 64 5.53 -1.63 1.31
C MET A 64 6.24 -2.66 0.42
N VAL A 65 5.67 -2.95 -0.73
CA VAL A 65 6.27 -3.86 -1.73
C VAL A 65 7.56 -3.28 -2.30
N SER A 66 7.63 -1.97 -2.48
CA SER A 66 8.85 -1.32 -2.97
C SER A 66 10.04 -1.52 -2.02
N ARG A 67 9.80 -1.63 -0.72
CA ARG A 67 10.85 -1.95 0.26
C ARG A 67 11.39 -3.35 0.08
N VAL A 68 10.51 -4.31 -0.18
CA VAL A 68 10.89 -5.70 -0.48
C VAL A 68 11.69 -5.75 -1.78
N SER A 69 11.25 -5.04 -2.81
CA SER A 69 11.96 -4.95 -4.09
C SER A 69 13.37 -4.39 -3.94
N LYS A 70 13.56 -3.37 -3.10
CA LYS A 70 14.88 -2.81 -2.82
C LYS A 70 15.82 -3.83 -2.17
N GLN A 71 15.30 -4.64 -1.26
CA GLN A 71 16.08 -5.70 -0.63
C GLN A 71 16.47 -6.78 -1.66
N LEU A 72 15.57 -7.11 -2.58
CA LEU A 72 15.83 -8.09 -3.63
C LEU A 72 16.89 -7.63 -4.62
N LYS A 73 16.97 -6.34 -4.90
CA LYS A 73 18.00 -5.76 -5.76
C LYS A 73 19.42 -6.05 -5.25
N THR A 74 19.62 -6.11 -3.95
CA THR A 74 20.90 -6.47 -3.36
C THR A 74 21.31 -7.91 -3.65
N LYS A 75 20.34 -8.75 -3.99
CA LYS A 75 20.52 -10.17 -4.38
C LYS A 75 20.44 -10.37 -5.90
N ASP A 76 20.49 -9.30 -6.68
CA ASP A 76 20.34 -9.33 -8.13
C ASP A 76 18.99 -9.91 -8.59
N MET A 77 17.94 -9.61 -7.84
CA MET A 77 16.58 -10.04 -8.14
C MET A 77 15.65 -8.84 -8.26
N GLU A 78 14.61 -9.01 -9.04
CA GLU A 78 13.50 -8.04 -9.13
C GLU A 78 12.18 -8.73 -8.81
N MET A 79 11.20 -7.96 -8.40
CA MET A 79 9.85 -8.45 -8.11
C MET A 79 8.81 -7.52 -8.71
N GLU A 80 7.79 -8.10 -9.28
CA GLU A 80 6.64 -7.40 -9.83
C GLU A 80 5.36 -8.09 -9.36
N LEU A 81 4.38 -7.30 -8.90
CA LEU A 81 3.07 -7.80 -8.53
C LEU A 81 2.05 -7.43 -9.61
N THR A 82 1.20 -8.39 -9.94
CA THR A 82 0.03 -8.11 -10.79
C THR A 82 -0.99 -7.27 -10.01
N ASP A 83 -1.88 -6.59 -10.72
CA ASP A 83 -2.96 -5.83 -10.10
C ASP A 83 -3.85 -6.71 -9.22
N LYS A 84 -4.07 -7.95 -9.63
CA LYS A 84 -4.81 -8.96 -8.88
C LYS A 84 -4.11 -9.29 -7.56
N ALA A 85 -2.78 -9.46 -7.58
CA ALA A 85 -1.98 -9.69 -6.38
C ALA A 85 -2.05 -8.52 -5.41
N LYS A 86 -1.94 -7.30 -5.90
CA LYS A 86 -2.08 -6.09 -5.09
C LYS A 86 -3.46 -5.98 -4.47
N SER A 87 -4.50 -6.27 -5.23
CA SER A 87 -5.89 -6.24 -4.76
C SER A 87 -6.14 -7.27 -3.67
N LEU A 88 -5.57 -8.47 -3.79
CA LEU A 88 -5.69 -9.50 -2.78
C LEU A 88 -4.96 -9.14 -1.49
N LEU A 89 -3.77 -8.57 -1.60
CA LEU A 89 -3.03 -8.05 -0.44
C LEU A 89 -3.82 -6.96 0.28
N ALA A 90 -4.41 -6.04 -0.48
CA ALA A 90 -5.24 -4.99 0.08
C ALA A 90 -6.44 -5.56 0.83
N LYS A 91 -7.09 -6.57 0.28
CA LYS A 91 -8.22 -7.24 0.96
C LYS A 91 -7.82 -7.96 2.23
N ARG A 92 -6.76 -8.74 2.18
CA ARG A 92 -6.27 -9.52 3.33
C ARG A 92 -5.62 -8.66 4.40
N GLY A 93 -5.06 -7.53 4.00
CA GLY A 93 -4.41 -6.59 4.90
C GLY A 93 -5.32 -5.51 5.49
N PHE A 94 -6.58 -5.48 5.10
CA PHE A 94 -7.55 -4.52 5.61
C PHE A 94 -8.50 -5.18 6.62
N ASP A 95 -8.70 -4.50 7.74
CA ASP A 95 -9.64 -4.90 8.78
C ASP A 95 -10.62 -3.75 9.06
N PRO A 96 -11.93 -4.00 9.20
CA PRO A 96 -12.90 -2.94 9.48
C PRO A 96 -12.64 -2.17 10.77
N VAL A 97 -12.01 -2.79 11.76
CA VAL A 97 -11.70 -2.19 13.05
C VAL A 97 -10.30 -1.60 13.07
N LEU A 98 -9.30 -2.35 12.59
CA LEU A 98 -7.89 -1.98 12.64
C LEU A 98 -7.42 -1.17 11.43
N GLY A 99 -8.26 -1.05 10.40
CA GLY A 99 -7.90 -0.39 9.15
C GLY A 99 -6.82 -1.15 8.38
N ALA A 100 -5.79 -0.46 7.94
CA ALA A 100 -4.68 -1.03 7.20
C ALA A 100 -3.51 -1.53 8.07
N ARG A 101 -3.67 -1.56 9.40
CA ARG A 101 -2.62 -2.05 10.31
C ARG A 101 -2.14 -3.45 10.01
N PRO A 102 -3.02 -4.42 9.66
CA PRO A 102 -2.58 -5.77 9.35
C PRO A 102 -1.79 -5.89 8.04
N LEU A 103 -1.79 -4.87 7.20
CA LEU A 103 -1.23 -4.92 5.84
C LEU A 103 0.25 -5.28 5.85
N ARG A 104 1.05 -4.67 6.72
CA ARG A 104 2.49 -4.95 6.82
C ARG A 104 2.77 -6.42 7.16
N ARG A 105 2.02 -6.96 8.12
CA ARG A 105 2.16 -8.36 8.52
C ARG A 105 1.68 -9.30 7.42
N THR A 106 0.63 -8.93 6.73
CA THR A 106 0.11 -9.68 5.58
C THR A 106 1.16 -9.78 4.47
N ILE A 107 1.78 -8.67 4.10
CA ILE A 107 2.83 -8.63 3.10
C ILE A 107 4.04 -9.45 3.56
N GLN A 108 4.45 -9.32 4.80
CA GLN A 108 5.55 -10.10 5.35
C GLN A 108 5.29 -11.60 5.26
N ARG A 109 4.11 -12.04 5.68
CA ARG A 109 3.75 -13.46 5.68
C ARG A 109 3.49 -14.01 4.28
N GLU A 110 2.70 -13.28 3.47
CA GLU A 110 2.24 -13.78 2.17
C GLU A 110 3.28 -13.58 1.07
N ILE A 111 4.12 -12.59 1.16
CA ILE A 111 5.10 -12.24 0.13
C ILE A 111 6.53 -12.52 0.58
N GLU A 112 7.01 -11.87 1.65
CA GLU A 112 8.41 -12.00 2.07
C GLU A 112 8.78 -13.42 2.49
N ASP A 113 8.00 -14.01 3.37
CA ASP A 113 8.27 -15.36 3.88
C ASP A 113 8.10 -16.41 2.77
N ALA A 114 7.06 -16.28 1.95
CA ALA A 114 6.82 -17.17 0.83
C ALA A 114 7.93 -17.07 -0.22
N LEU A 115 8.40 -15.85 -0.51
CA LEU A 115 9.49 -15.64 -1.45
C LEU A 115 10.81 -16.18 -0.91
N SER A 116 11.09 -16.00 0.38
CA SER A 116 12.28 -16.56 1.04
C SER A 116 12.30 -18.09 0.94
N GLU A 117 11.16 -18.72 1.09
CA GLU A 117 11.02 -20.16 0.92
C GLU A 117 11.30 -20.60 -0.53
N LYS A 118 10.75 -19.84 -1.51
CA LYS A 118 11.02 -20.10 -2.94
C LYS A 118 12.49 -19.94 -3.31
N ILE A 119 13.17 -18.98 -2.71
CA ILE A 119 14.62 -18.79 -2.89
C ILE A 119 15.39 -19.95 -2.25
N LEU A 120 15.00 -20.38 -1.07
CA LEU A 120 15.64 -21.49 -0.36
C LEU A 120 15.55 -22.80 -1.15
N PHE A 121 14.42 -23.07 -1.77
CA PHE A 121 14.21 -24.25 -2.60
C PHE A 121 14.68 -24.07 -4.05
N GLU A 122 15.36 -22.97 -4.36
CA GLU A 122 15.92 -22.68 -5.68
C GLU A 122 14.86 -22.62 -6.80
N GLU A 123 13.61 -22.38 -6.45
CA GLU A 123 12.53 -22.17 -7.44
C GLU A 123 12.66 -20.84 -8.15
N VAL A 124 13.18 -19.84 -7.44
CA VAL A 124 13.56 -18.53 -7.98
C VAL A 124 14.96 -18.17 -7.45
N GLY A 125 15.71 -17.38 -8.17
CA GLY A 125 17.06 -17.03 -7.77
C GLY A 125 17.61 -15.77 -8.43
N PRO A 126 18.91 -15.47 -8.18
CA PRO A 126 19.56 -14.31 -8.74
C PRO A 126 19.48 -14.26 -10.26
N GLY A 127 19.34 -13.04 -10.82
CA GLY A 127 19.20 -12.82 -12.25
C GLY A 127 17.78 -12.96 -12.75
N GLN A 128 16.81 -13.17 -11.87
CA GLN A 128 15.41 -13.36 -12.27
C GLN A 128 14.51 -12.22 -11.82
N LEU A 129 13.45 -11.98 -12.60
CA LEU A 129 12.30 -11.19 -12.21
C LEU A 129 11.23 -12.14 -11.67
N VAL A 130 10.83 -11.96 -10.44
CA VAL A 130 9.76 -12.74 -9.83
C VAL A 130 8.45 -12.03 -10.06
N THR A 131 7.54 -12.69 -10.77
CA THR A 131 6.17 -12.20 -10.96
C THR A 131 5.27 -12.85 -9.91
N VAL A 132 4.64 -12.03 -9.10
CA VAL A 132 3.66 -12.46 -8.10
C VAL A 132 2.26 -12.27 -8.68
N ASP A 133 1.54 -13.35 -8.81
CA ASP A 133 0.17 -13.36 -9.30
C ASP A 133 -0.71 -14.13 -8.32
N VAL A 134 -1.97 -14.34 -8.67
CA VAL A 134 -2.95 -15.01 -7.81
C VAL A 134 -3.69 -16.06 -8.61
N ASP A 135 -3.79 -17.28 -8.06
CA ASP A 135 -4.65 -18.35 -8.55
C ASP A 135 -5.89 -18.49 -7.69
N ASN A 136 -6.92 -19.12 -8.25
CA ASN A 136 -8.19 -19.43 -7.60
C ASN A 136 -8.96 -18.17 -7.13
N TRP A 137 -8.84 -17.08 -7.85
CA TRP A 137 -9.57 -15.86 -7.57
C TRP A 137 -9.77 -15.04 -8.85
N ASP A 138 -10.98 -14.55 -9.05
CA ASP A 138 -11.35 -13.74 -10.21
C ASP A 138 -11.18 -12.23 -9.99
N GLY A 139 -10.77 -11.81 -8.81
CA GLY A 139 -10.66 -10.41 -8.42
C GLY A 139 -11.84 -9.89 -7.62
N GLU A 140 -12.88 -10.69 -7.47
CA GLU A 140 -14.08 -10.37 -6.70
C GLU A 140 -14.24 -11.30 -5.49
N GLY A 141 -15.05 -10.89 -4.53
CA GLY A 141 -15.30 -11.68 -3.32
C GLY A 141 -14.14 -11.66 -2.32
N SER A 142 -14.21 -12.52 -1.32
CA SER A 142 -13.27 -12.54 -0.20
C SER A 142 -11.89 -13.05 -0.53
N GLY A 143 -11.77 -13.87 -1.59
CA GLY A 143 -10.51 -14.48 -1.95
C GLY A 143 -9.98 -15.50 -0.94
N GLU A 144 -10.86 -16.19 -0.21
CA GLU A 144 -10.45 -17.17 0.81
C GLU A 144 -9.62 -18.32 0.23
N ASP A 145 -9.98 -18.79 -0.95
CA ASP A 145 -9.28 -19.87 -1.64
C ASP A 145 -8.15 -19.37 -2.55
N ALA A 146 -7.95 -18.06 -2.61
CA ALA A 146 -6.92 -17.45 -3.45
C ALA A 146 -5.52 -17.77 -2.93
N VAL A 147 -4.62 -18.09 -3.84
CA VAL A 147 -3.22 -18.43 -3.55
C VAL A 147 -2.30 -17.54 -4.36
N PHE A 148 -1.30 -16.99 -3.71
CA PHE A 148 -0.25 -16.26 -4.39
C PHE A 148 0.68 -17.21 -5.12
N THR A 149 1.01 -16.88 -6.36
CA THR A 149 1.94 -17.64 -7.19
C THR A 149 3.19 -16.81 -7.46
N PHE A 150 4.34 -17.46 -7.44
CA PHE A 150 5.65 -16.84 -7.66
C PHE A 150 6.31 -17.50 -8.86
N THR A 151 6.50 -16.74 -9.92
CA THR A 151 7.11 -17.24 -11.16
C THR A 151 8.37 -16.46 -11.46
N GLY A 152 9.50 -17.17 -11.55
CA GLY A 152 10.78 -16.57 -11.97
C GLY A 152 10.87 -16.49 -13.48
N GLY A 153 11.28 -15.35 -14.01
CA GLY A 153 11.49 -15.12 -15.42
C GLY A 153 12.74 -14.28 -15.67
N PRO A 154 13.11 -14.06 -16.95
CA PRO A 154 14.25 -13.23 -17.25
C PRO A 154 14.01 -11.79 -16.77
N LYS A 155 15.03 -11.20 -16.15
CA LYS A 155 15.01 -9.77 -15.85
C LYS A 155 14.74 -8.98 -17.13
N ARG A 156 13.92 -7.95 -17.03
CA ARG A 156 13.86 -6.94 -18.07
C ARG A 156 15.27 -6.38 -18.27
N PRO A 157 15.74 -6.24 -19.51
CA PRO A 157 16.95 -5.49 -19.71
C PRO A 157 16.76 -4.14 -19.03
N GLU A 158 17.71 -3.79 -18.17
CA GLU A 158 17.74 -2.48 -17.58
C GLU A 158 17.52 -1.51 -18.72
N THR A 159 16.33 -0.90 -18.80
CA THR A 159 16.13 0.19 -19.73
C THR A 159 17.14 1.22 -19.30
N ALA A 160 18.22 1.29 -20.06
CA ALA A 160 19.18 2.35 -19.93
C ALA A 160 18.35 3.62 -19.79
N GLU A 161 18.50 4.32 -18.67
CA GLU A 161 17.96 5.66 -18.57
C GLU A 161 18.28 6.33 -19.89
N PRO A 162 17.30 6.97 -20.53
CA PRO A 162 17.60 7.66 -21.77
C PRO A 162 18.79 8.55 -21.48
N ASP A 163 19.87 8.24 -22.14
CA ASP A 163 21.12 8.95 -21.97
C ASP A 163 20.87 10.39 -22.41
N LEU A 164 20.56 11.24 -21.43
CA LEU A 164 20.38 12.67 -21.64
C LEU A 164 21.64 13.34 -22.17
N ALA A 165 22.75 12.59 -22.20
CA ALA A 165 24.01 13.05 -22.77
C ALA A 165 24.06 12.99 -24.30
N SER A 166 23.18 12.23 -24.96
CA SER A 166 23.19 12.12 -26.43
C SER A 166 22.35 13.18 -27.14
N ALA A 167 21.62 14.00 -26.42
CA ALA A 167 20.81 15.07 -27.01
C ALA A 167 21.58 16.41 -27.21
N GLY A 168 22.87 16.43 -26.95
CA GLY A 168 23.66 17.67 -26.94
C GLY A 168 24.58 17.91 -28.13
N THR A 169 24.60 17.04 -29.15
CA THR A 169 25.50 17.23 -30.30
C THR A 169 24.79 17.03 -31.60
N ALA A 170 23.88 17.93 -31.90
CA ALA A 170 23.44 18.13 -33.28
C ALA A 170 23.20 19.63 -33.47
N SER A 171 24.29 20.37 -33.53
CA SER A 171 24.30 21.70 -34.16
C SER A 171 25.62 21.88 -34.88
N GLU A 172 25.57 21.54 -36.13
CA GLU A 172 26.24 22.28 -37.21
C GLU A 172 25.69 21.83 -38.53
#